data_300292b925ebdb1f8a8bb47b9072b27f
#
_entry.id   300292b925ebdb1f8a8bb47b9072b27f
#
_cell.length_a   1.000
_cell.length_b   1.000
_cell.length_c   1.000
_cell.angle_alpha   90.00
_cell.angle_beta   90.00
_cell.angle_gamma   90.00
#
_symmetry.space_group_name_H-M   'P 1'
#
loop_
_entity.id
_entity.type
_entity.pdbx_description
1 polymer ?
#
loop_
_entity_poly.entity_id
_entity_poly.type
_entity_poly.pdbx_seq_one_letter_code
_entity_poly.pdbx_strand_id
1 'polypeptide(L)'
;MNPDTSHKKRIFLIVLDSVGIGAEPDAAEYGDEGTNTLKSAATSRYFHMPNMESLGLFNIEGIDWHPSVPSPRAAVARMREASKGKDTTIGHWEISGIYSGRPLPTYPNGFPAEVLDEFTRRTGRGVLCNRPYSGTEVIKDYGDEHVKTGKLIVYTSADSVFQIAAHEKIVPPETLYEYCRIAREILTGEHGVGRVIARPF
;
A
#
# COMPACT_ATOMS: atom_id res chain seq x y z
N MET A 1 -21.51 -43.20 20.82
CA MET A 1 -20.97 -41.83 20.88
C MET A 1 -20.84 -41.34 19.48
N ASN A 2 -21.75 -40.46 19.01
CA ASN A 2 -21.66 -39.86 17.71
C ASN A 2 -20.53 -38.83 17.74
N PRO A 3 -19.58 -38.82 16.80
CA PRO A 3 -18.61 -37.75 16.71
C PRO A 3 -19.37 -36.47 16.35
N ASP A 4 -19.22 -35.47 17.21
CA ASP A 4 -19.74 -34.12 17.00
C ASP A 4 -19.16 -33.57 15.69
N THR A 5 -19.96 -33.61 14.61
CA THR A 5 -19.67 -32.93 13.35
C THR A 5 -20.05 -31.48 13.48
N SER A 6 -19.38 -30.76 14.39
CA SER A 6 -19.45 -29.31 14.41
C SER A 6 -18.92 -28.79 13.09
N HIS A 7 -19.82 -28.43 12.19
CA HIS A 7 -19.47 -27.76 10.93
C HIS A 7 -18.71 -26.48 11.29
N LYS A 8 -17.40 -26.52 11.16
CA LYS A 8 -16.55 -25.34 11.37
C LYS A 8 -16.99 -24.29 10.36
N LYS A 9 -17.55 -23.20 10.85
CA LYS A 9 -17.87 -22.02 10.00
C LYS A 9 -16.58 -21.48 9.40
N ARG A 10 -16.60 -21.15 8.13
CA ARG A 10 -15.47 -20.50 7.45
C ARG A 10 -15.90 -19.09 7.07
N ILE A 11 -15.01 -18.15 7.26
CA ILE A 11 -15.17 -16.75 6.83
C ILE A 11 -14.07 -16.48 5.82
N PHE A 12 -14.43 -15.87 4.70
CA PHE A 12 -13.52 -15.42 3.66
C PHE A 12 -13.61 -13.90 3.61
N LEU A 13 -12.50 -13.21 3.87
CA LEU A 13 -12.36 -11.78 3.67
C LEU A 13 -11.65 -11.56 2.34
N ILE A 14 -12.31 -10.88 1.40
CA ILE A 14 -11.75 -10.56 0.10
C ILE A 14 -11.62 -9.06 -0.01
N VAL A 15 -10.38 -8.57 -0.09
CA VAL A 15 -10.07 -7.15 -0.32
C VAL A 15 -9.78 -6.98 -1.80
N LEU A 16 -10.54 -6.11 -2.45
CA LEU A 16 -10.30 -5.73 -3.85
C LEU A 16 -9.33 -4.55 -3.84
N ASP A 17 -8.10 -4.82 -4.23
CA ASP A 17 -7.05 -3.81 -4.29
C ASP A 17 -7.40 -2.72 -5.31
N SER A 18 -7.08 -1.47 -4.96
CA SER A 18 -7.30 -0.28 -5.80
C SER A 18 -8.76 -0.02 -6.21
N VAL A 19 -9.75 -0.62 -5.53
CA VAL A 19 -11.17 -0.38 -5.79
C VAL A 19 -11.75 0.60 -4.78
N GLY A 20 -12.16 1.77 -5.26
CA GLY A 20 -12.88 2.77 -4.49
C GLY A 20 -14.28 3.06 -5.08
N ILE A 21 -15.25 3.33 -4.21
CA ILE A 21 -16.65 3.60 -4.56
C ILE A 21 -17.04 5.01 -4.09
N GLY A 22 -16.31 6.01 -4.56
CA GLY A 22 -16.47 7.41 -4.19
C GLY A 22 -15.46 7.85 -3.14
N ALA A 23 -15.46 9.15 -2.89
CA ALA A 23 -14.57 9.82 -1.95
C ALA A 23 -15.14 9.80 -0.54
N GLU A 24 -14.27 9.64 0.46
CA GLU A 24 -14.63 9.81 1.86
C GLU A 24 -14.77 11.29 2.24
N PRO A 25 -15.41 11.64 3.38
CA PRO A 25 -15.64 13.04 3.77
C PRO A 25 -14.36 13.86 3.96
N ASP A 26 -13.22 13.23 4.26
CA ASP A 26 -11.92 13.85 4.45
C ASP A 26 -11.04 13.82 3.18
N ALA A 27 -11.59 13.37 2.05
CA ALA A 27 -10.85 13.25 0.78
C ALA A 27 -10.16 14.55 0.35
N ALA A 28 -10.74 15.72 0.67
CA ALA A 28 -10.15 17.02 0.39
C ALA A 28 -8.78 17.21 1.07
N GLU A 29 -8.58 16.66 2.26
CA GLU A 29 -7.32 16.74 3.00
C GLU A 29 -6.18 15.98 2.28
N TYR A 30 -6.55 15.03 1.43
CA TYR A 30 -5.65 14.15 0.70
C TYR A 30 -5.61 14.42 -0.82
N GLY A 31 -6.39 15.40 -1.30
CA GLY A 31 -6.51 15.70 -2.73
C GLY A 31 -7.23 14.62 -3.54
N ASP A 32 -8.08 13.83 -2.90
CA ASP A 32 -8.80 12.69 -3.49
C ASP A 32 -10.28 12.98 -3.80
N GLU A 33 -10.68 14.24 -3.80
CA GLU A 33 -12.04 14.64 -4.14
C GLU A 33 -12.46 14.14 -5.51
N GLY A 34 -13.67 13.61 -5.61
CA GLY A 34 -14.26 13.14 -6.85
C GLY A 34 -13.70 11.79 -7.36
N THR A 35 -12.84 11.12 -6.60
CA THR A 35 -12.33 9.79 -6.96
C THR A 35 -13.44 8.75 -6.89
N ASN A 36 -13.54 7.88 -7.91
CA ASN A 36 -14.47 6.74 -7.93
C ASN A 36 -14.03 5.73 -8.98
N THR A 37 -13.23 4.75 -8.57
CA THR A 37 -12.67 3.72 -9.45
C THR A 37 -13.77 2.89 -10.11
N LEU A 38 -14.80 2.50 -9.34
CA LEU A 38 -15.88 1.67 -9.88
C LEU A 38 -16.70 2.43 -10.93
N LYS A 39 -17.01 3.70 -10.70
CA LYS A 39 -17.69 4.56 -11.67
C LYS A 39 -16.86 4.73 -12.94
N SER A 40 -15.56 4.93 -12.81
CA SER A 40 -14.64 5.02 -13.95
C SER A 40 -14.60 3.71 -14.74
N ALA A 41 -14.52 2.57 -14.06
CA ALA A 41 -14.57 1.26 -14.72
C ALA A 41 -15.91 1.02 -15.44
N ALA A 42 -17.01 1.51 -14.90
CA ALA A 42 -18.35 1.37 -15.49
C ALA A 42 -18.51 2.12 -16.82
N THR A 43 -17.61 3.03 -17.19
CA THR A 43 -17.62 3.68 -18.52
C THR A 43 -17.15 2.74 -19.63
N SER A 44 -16.54 1.61 -19.29
CA SER A 44 -16.10 0.63 -20.26
C SER A 44 -17.28 -0.15 -20.87
N ARG A 45 -17.29 -0.30 -22.19
CA ARG A 45 -18.27 -1.18 -22.90
C ARG A 45 -18.19 -2.66 -22.48
N TYR A 46 -17.13 -3.06 -21.81
CA TYR A 46 -16.92 -4.42 -21.31
C TYR A 46 -17.30 -4.56 -19.85
N PHE A 47 -17.78 -3.49 -19.20
CA PHE A 47 -18.19 -3.55 -17.81
C PHE A 47 -19.39 -4.49 -17.66
N HIS A 48 -19.20 -5.57 -16.90
CA HIS A 48 -20.22 -6.58 -16.70
C HIS A 48 -19.95 -7.33 -15.39
N MET A 49 -20.78 -7.08 -14.37
CA MET A 49 -20.62 -7.61 -13.02
C MET A 49 -21.91 -8.22 -12.45
N PRO A 50 -22.58 -9.17 -13.16
CA PRO A 50 -23.92 -9.63 -12.80
C PRO A 50 -23.99 -10.28 -11.41
N ASN A 51 -22.94 -10.98 -10.98
CA ASN A 51 -22.89 -11.58 -9.65
C ASN A 51 -22.80 -10.51 -8.55
N MET A 52 -21.95 -9.53 -8.73
CA MET A 52 -21.79 -8.42 -7.77
C MET A 52 -23.06 -7.55 -7.74
N GLU A 53 -23.68 -7.31 -8.89
CA GLU A 53 -24.97 -6.64 -9.00
C GLU A 53 -26.05 -7.42 -8.21
N SER A 54 -26.17 -8.73 -8.42
CA SER A 54 -27.14 -9.56 -7.69
C SER A 54 -26.89 -9.60 -6.17
N LEU A 55 -25.65 -9.45 -5.74
CA LEU A 55 -25.29 -9.33 -4.33
C LEU A 55 -25.66 -7.98 -3.74
N GLY A 56 -25.89 -6.96 -4.58
CA GLY A 56 -26.27 -5.62 -4.16
C GLY A 56 -25.11 -4.59 -4.13
N LEU A 57 -24.04 -4.82 -4.88
CA LEU A 57 -22.91 -3.87 -4.94
C LEU A 57 -23.39 -2.45 -5.26
N PHE A 58 -24.32 -2.30 -6.20
CA PHE A 58 -24.86 -0.99 -6.62
C PHE A 58 -25.98 -0.46 -5.72
N ASN A 59 -26.31 -1.16 -4.64
CA ASN A 59 -27.19 -0.68 -3.58
C ASN A 59 -26.42 0.07 -2.47
N ILE A 60 -25.10 0.15 -2.56
CA ILE A 60 -24.28 0.90 -1.60
C ILE A 60 -24.66 2.39 -1.68
N GLU A 61 -24.82 3.03 -0.52
CA GLU A 61 -25.12 4.45 -0.42
C GLU A 61 -24.11 5.30 -1.19
N GLY A 62 -24.61 6.28 -1.97
CA GLY A 62 -23.79 7.16 -2.82
C GLY A 62 -23.56 6.63 -4.24
N ILE A 63 -24.09 5.45 -4.60
CA ILE A 63 -24.13 4.99 -5.99
C ILE A 63 -25.46 5.43 -6.61
N ASP A 64 -25.43 6.52 -7.36
CA ASP A 64 -26.57 7.09 -8.10
C ASP A 64 -26.47 6.95 -9.62
N TRP A 65 -25.34 6.44 -10.09
CA TRP A 65 -24.97 6.32 -11.50
C TRP A 65 -25.19 4.92 -12.11
N HIS A 66 -25.67 3.96 -11.31
CA HIS A 66 -26.02 2.61 -11.73
C HIS A 66 -27.33 2.17 -11.05
N PRO A 67 -28.23 1.42 -11.74
CA PRO A 67 -29.43 0.89 -11.12
C PRO A 67 -29.14 -0.02 -9.92
N SER A 68 -29.90 0.16 -8.84
CA SER A 68 -29.89 -0.77 -7.71
C SER A 68 -30.82 -1.96 -7.96
N VAL A 69 -30.58 -3.08 -7.27
CA VAL A 69 -31.47 -4.26 -7.33
C VAL A 69 -32.48 -4.22 -6.17
N PRO A 70 -33.78 -4.49 -6.43
CA PRO A 70 -34.80 -4.41 -5.39
C PRO A 70 -34.64 -5.39 -4.23
N SER A 71 -34.02 -6.55 -4.50
CA SER A 71 -33.83 -7.64 -3.53
C SER A 71 -32.43 -8.20 -3.62
N PRO A 72 -31.44 -7.52 -3.04
CA PRO A 72 -30.07 -7.99 -3.05
C PRO A 72 -29.92 -9.30 -2.27
N ARG A 73 -29.02 -10.18 -2.75
CA ARG A 73 -28.75 -11.48 -2.12
C ARG A 73 -27.81 -11.39 -0.91
N ALA A 74 -27.20 -10.23 -0.68
CA ALA A 74 -26.33 -9.98 0.44
C ALA A 74 -26.65 -8.64 1.10
N ALA A 75 -26.12 -8.42 2.29
CA ALA A 75 -26.09 -7.10 2.92
C ALA A 75 -24.92 -6.29 2.36
N VAL A 76 -25.16 -5.02 2.07
CA VAL A 76 -24.14 -4.05 1.65
C VAL A 76 -24.16 -2.86 2.56
N ALA A 77 -22.99 -2.29 2.80
CA ALA A 77 -22.83 -1.11 3.63
C ALA A 77 -21.62 -0.30 3.18
N ARG A 78 -21.64 1.00 3.45
CA ARG A 78 -20.48 1.86 3.37
C ARG A 78 -19.84 1.92 4.75
N MET A 79 -18.53 1.80 4.81
CA MET A 79 -17.77 1.88 6.06
C MET A 79 -16.83 3.08 5.98
N ARG A 80 -16.56 3.67 7.12
CA ARG A 80 -15.64 4.78 7.28
C ARG A 80 -14.48 4.32 8.15
N GLU A 81 -13.26 4.64 7.73
CA GLU A 81 -12.08 4.40 8.55
C GLU A 81 -12.09 5.30 9.80
N ALA A 82 -11.54 4.77 10.88
CA ALA A 82 -11.34 5.47 12.14
C ALA A 82 -9.87 5.88 12.35
N SER A 83 -8.95 5.15 11.75
CA SER A 83 -7.52 5.43 11.80
C SER A 83 -7.16 6.72 11.08
N LYS A 84 -6.03 7.32 11.44
CA LYS A 84 -5.53 8.54 10.83
C LYS A 84 -4.52 8.25 9.73
N GLY A 85 -4.60 9.04 8.65
CA GLY A 85 -3.68 8.96 7.53
C GLY A 85 -4.14 8.05 6.40
N LYS A 86 -3.64 8.32 5.20
CA LYS A 86 -3.91 7.59 3.97
C LYS A 86 -2.73 6.70 3.66
N ASP A 87 -2.79 5.44 4.07
CA ASP A 87 -1.73 4.45 3.83
C ASP A 87 -2.33 3.05 3.79
N THR A 88 -1.91 2.25 2.80
CA THR A 88 -2.35 0.86 2.62
C THR A 88 -2.12 0.01 3.88
N THR A 89 -1.00 0.23 4.57
CA THR A 89 -0.67 -0.53 5.80
C THR A 89 -1.65 -0.22 6.90
N ILE A 90 -1.99 1.06 7.10
CA ILE A 90 -2.97 1.49 8.11
C ILE A 90 -4.34 0.86 7.82
N GLY A 91 -4.80 0.91 6.57
CA GLY A 91 -6.08 0.31 6.18
C GLY A 91 -6.15 -1.19 6.46
N HIS A 92 -5.09 -1.94 6.14
CA HIS A 92 -5.02 -3.37 6.44
C HIS A 92 -4.96 -3.67 7.95
N TRP A 93 -4.27 -2.83 8.73
CA TRP A 93 -4.25 -2.95 10.18
C TRP A 93 -5.65 -2.71 10.76
N GLU A 94 -6.37 -1.71 10.29
CA GLU A 94 -7.71 -1.40 10.77
C GLU A 94 -8.70 -2.53 10.44
N ILE A 95 -8.67 -3.10 9.23
CA ILE A 95 -9.46 -4.29 8.86
C ILE A 95 -9.16 -5.46 9.82
N SER A 96 -7.91 -5.54 10.32
CA SER A 96 -7.48 -6.55 11.29
C SER A 96 -7.78 -6.16 12.76
N GLY A 97 -8.43 -5.02 13.01
CA GLY A 97 -8.81 -4.55 14.33
C GLY A 97 -7.77 -3.66 15.03
N ILE A 98 -6.76 -3.17 14.32
CA ILE A 98 -5.72 -2.28 14.88
C ILE A 98 -6.04 -0.84 14.48
N TYR A 99 -6.34 0.00 15.47
CA TYR A 99 -6.56 1.43 15.28
C TYR A 99 -5.25 2.22 15.36
N SER A 100 -5.00 3.08 14.37
CA SER A 100 -3.85 3.99 14.32
C SER A 100 -4.29 5.43 14.57
N GLY A 101 -4.01 5.95 15.75
CA GLY A 101 -4.34 7.34 16.12
C GLY A 101 -3.43 8.41 15.51
N ARG A 102 -2.37 7.99 14.80
CA ARG A 102 -1.42 8.88 14.11
C ARG A 102 -1.17 8.38 12.69
N PRO A 103 -1.09 9.27 11.69
CA PRO A 103 -0.67 8.90 10.36
C PRO A 103 0.77 8.42 10.36
N LEU A 104 1.11 7.54 9.45
CA LEU A 104 2.50 7.18 9.18
C LEU A 104 3.19 8.31 8.42
N PRO A 105 4.51 8.56 8.67
CA PRO A 105 5.23 9.61 7.96
C PRO A 105 5.40 9.26 6.48
N THR A 106 5.25 10.26 5.61
CA THR A 106 5.51 10.17 4.17
C THR A 106 6.63 11.12 3.77
N TYR A 107 7.32 10.82 2.68
CA TYR A 107 8.53 11.53 2.27
C TYR A 107 8.44 12.00 0.81
N PRO A 108 7.58 12.98 0.49
CA PRO A 108 7.38 13.45 -0.88
C PRO A 108 8.63 14.08 -1.49
N ASN A 109 9.56 14.56 -0.65
CA ASN A 109 10.85 15.14 -1.07
C ASN A 109 12.05 14.22 -0.81
N GLY A 110 11.79 12.93 -0.51
CA GLY A 110 12.83 12.00 -0.07
C GLY A 110 13.12 12.06 1.43
N PHE A 111 13.89 11.09 1.90
CA PHE A 111 14.27 10.98 3.32
C PHE A 111 15.28 12.06 3.69
N PRO A 112 15.24 12.57 4.94
CA PRO A 112 16.18 13.59 5.41
C PRO A 112 17.60 13.05 5.52
N ALA A 113 18.57 13.97 5.52
CA ALA A 113 19.99 13.64 5.49
C ALA A 113 20.41 12.75 6.68
N GLU A 114 19.92 13.04 7.88
CA GLU A 114 20.25 12.26 9.09
C GLU A 114 19.88 10.77 8.96
N VAL A 115 18.79 10.45 8.28
CA VAL A 115 18.38 9.05 8.02
C VAL A 115 19.35 8.40 7.04
N LEU A 116 19.68 9.09 5.95
CA LEU A 116 20.52 8.54 4.88
C LEU A 116 21.99 8.46 5.29
N ASP A 117 22.49 9.41 6.05
CA ASP A 117 23.85 9.42 6.55
C ASP A 117 24.08 8.28 7.55
N GLU A 118 23.14 8.07 8.46
CA GLU A 118 23.19 6.95 9.40
C GLU A 118 23.05 5.61 8.67
N PHE A 119 22.17 5.52 7.68
CA PHE A 119 22.03 4.33 6.85
C PHE A 119 23.32 4.03 6.06
N THR A 120 23.91 5.04 5.43
CA THR A 120 25.20 4.95 4.72
C THR A 120 26.33 4.52 5.66
N ARG A 121 26.41 5.13 6.85
CA ARG A 121 27.40 4.79 7.86
C ARG A 121 27.32 3.33 8.30
N ARG A 122 26.10 2.83 8.52
CA ARG A 122 25.89 1.47 9.03
C ARG A 122 26.02 0.39 7.95
N THR A 123 25.61 0.69 6.71
CA THR A 123 25.70 -0.25 5.59
C THR A 123 27.07 -0.21 4.89
N GLY A 124 27.83 0.87 5.07
CA GLY A 124 29.07 1.12 4.33
C GLY A 124 28.85 1.43 2.84
N ARG A 125 27.59 1.71 2.43
CA ARG A 125 27.24 1.95 1.02
C ARG A 125 26.49 3.28 0.88
N GLY A 126 26.90 4.08 -0.10
CA GLY A 126 26.18 5.30 -0.47
C GLY A 126 24.80 5.02 -1.05
N VAL A 127 24.01 6.08 -1.20
CA VAL A 127 22.62 6.03 -1.68
C VAL A 127 22.51 6.71 -3.04
N LEU A 128 21.67 6.16 -3.90
CA LEU A 128 21.19 6.73 -5.15
C LEU A 128 19.68 7.01 -5.07
N CYS A 129 19.21 7.97 -5.84
CA CYS A 129 17.82 8.37 -6.01
C CYS A 129 17.26 9.21 -4.84
N ASN A 130 16.83 8.62 -3.74
CA ASN A 130 16.19 9.26 -2.58
C ASN A 130 15.02 10.20 -2.94
N ARG A 131 14.03 9.68 -3.63
CA ARG A 131 12.79 10.41 -3.96
C ARG A 131 11.64 9.44 -4.26
N PRO A 132 10.39 9.92 -4.36
CA PRO A 132 9.30 9.09 -4.87
C PRO A 132 9.58 8.64 -6.29
N TYR A 133 9.43 7.31 -6.54
CA TYR A 133 9.72 6.72 -7.85
C TYR A 133 8.91 5.46 -8.10
N SER A 134 8.64 5.16 -9.40
CA SER A 134 8.15 3.85 -9.81
C SER A 134 9.25 2.80 -9.65
N GLY A 135 8.91 1.62 -9.10
CA GLY A 135 9.89 0.54 -8.87
C GLY A 135 10.55 0.00 -10.14
N THR A 136 9.87 0.05 -11.28
CA THR A 136 10.44 -0.36 -12.58
C THR A 136 11.31 0.73 -13.20
N GLU A 137 10.85 1.97 -13.18
CA GLU A 137 11.60 3.09 -13.75
C GLU A 137 12.87 3.41 -12.95
N VAL A 138 12.84 3.29 -11.62
CA VAL A 138 14.03 3.54 -10.79
C VAL A 138 15.17 2.57 -11.10
N ILE A 139 14.84 1.31 -11.40
CA ILE A 139 15.86 0.31 -11.79
C ILE A 139 16.43 0.66 -13.17
N LYS A 140 15.58 1.06 -14.10
CA LYS A 140 16.01 1.48 -15.44
C LYS A 140 16.95 2.69 -15.40
N ASP A 141 16.64 3.68 -14.56
CA ASP A 141 17.37 4.94 -14.54
C ASP A 141 18.64 4.88 -13.67
N TYR A 142 18.66 4.08 -12.61
CA TYR A 142 19.77 4.02 -11.65
C TYR A 142 20.50 2.67 -11.60
N GLY A 143 19.99 1.64 -12.30
CA GLY A 143 20.55 0.30 -12.25
C GLY A 143 22.00 0.24 -12.72
N ASP A 144 22.34 0.90 -13.83
CA ASP A 144 23.71 0.93 -14.35
C ASP A 144 24.69 1.63 -13.38
N GLU A 145 24.26 2.72 -12.74
CA GLU A 145 25.09 3.42 -11.75
C GLU A 145 25.26 2.56 -10.50
N HIS A 146 24.19 1.89 -10.05
CA HIS A 146 24.25 0.94 -8.95
C HIS A 146 25.31 -0.16 -9.22
N VAL A 147 25.26 -0.78 -10.39
CA VAL A 147 26.22 -1.85 -10.77
C VAL A 147 27.65 -1.34 -10.79
N LYS A 148 27.89 -0.12 -11.29
CA LYS A 148 29.24 0.49 -11.36
C LYS A 148 29.78 0.89 -10.00
N THR A 149 28.94 1.41 -9.12
CA THR A 149 29.38 2.06 -7.88
C THR A 149 29.14 1.24 -6.62
N GLY A 150 28.25 0.26 -6.67
CA GLY A 150 27.78 -0.51 -5.53
C GLY A 150 26.91 0.28 -4.54
N LYS A 151 26.54 1.53 -4.86
CA LYS A 151 25.61 2.33 -4.06
C LYS A 151 24.20 1.73 -4.12
N LEU A 152 23.44 1.83 -3.05
CA LEU A 152 22.06 1.30 -2.95
C LEU A 152 21.06 2.27 -3.59
N ILE A 153 20.10 1.75 -4.33
CA ILE A 153 19.00 2.57 -4.86
C ILE A 153 17.93 2.65 -3.76
N VAL A 154 17.83 3.81 -3.11
CA VAL A 154 16.80 4.08 -2.09
C VAL A 154 15.73 4.97 -2.68
N TYR A 155 14.47 4.60 -2.52
CA TYR A 155 13.33 5.38 -3.00
C TYR A 155 12.09 5.13 -2.14
N THR A 156 11.09 5.96 -2.34
CA THR A 156 9.79 5.89 -1.66
C THR A 156 8.64 5.93 -2.68
N SER A 157 7.42 6.01 -2.19
CA SER A 157 6.20 6.26 -2.97
C SER A 157 5.29 7.24 -2.24
N ALA A 158 4.03 7.32 -2.62
CA ALA A 158 3.01 8.06 -1.86
C ALA A 158 2.71 7.42 -0.50
N ASP A 159 2.97 6.12 -0.35
CA ASP A 159 2.84 5.40 0.92
C ASP A 159 4.04 5.67 1.85
N SER A 160 3.85 5.32 3.14
CA SER A 160 4.90 5.36 4.15
C SER A 160 5.85 4.17 4.01
N VAL A 161 6.81 4.26 3.11
CA VAL A 161 7.69 3.13 2.74
C VAL A 161 9.12 3.57 2.43
N PHE A 162 10.09 2.80 2.94
CA PHE A 162 11.51 2.89 2.58
C PHE A 162 11.86 1.66 1.73
N GLN A 163 12.21 1.86 0.48
CA GLN A 163 12.51 0.78 -0.46
C GLN A 163 13.99 0.80 -0.83
N ILE A 164 14.61 -0.38 -0.84
CA ILE A 164 16.02 -0.56 -1.21
C ILE A 164 16.08 -1.52 -2.40
N ALA A 165 16.42 -1.01 -3.58
CA ALA A 165 16.67 -1.86 -4.74
C ALA A 165 18.17 -2.10 -4.94
N ALA A 166 18.52 -3.34 -5.27
CA ALA A 166 19.89 -3.72 -5.54
C ALA A 166 19.92 -4.96 -6.45
N HIS A 167 20.87 -4.97 -7.38
CA HIS A 167 21.14 -6.11 -8.26
C HIS A 167 21.77 -7.25 -7.45
N GLU A 168 21.22 -8.45 -7.54
CA GLU A 168 21.59 -9.60 -6.69
C GLU A 168 23.05 -10.05 -6.82
N LYS A 169 23.71 -9.80 -7.96
CA LYS A 169 25.16 -10.06 -8.14
C LYS A 169 26.04 -9.01 -7.46
N ILE A 170 25.53 -7.83 -7.13
CA ILE A 170 26.27 -6.74 -6.47
C ILE A 170 26.01 -6.75 -4.97
N VAL A 171 24.76 -6.99 -4.59
CA VAL A 171 24.31 -7.14 -3.21
C VAL A 171 23.46 -8.39 -3.12
N PRO A 172 24.00 -9.50 -2.61
CA PRO A 172 23.22 -10.72 -2.41
C PRO A 172 21.95 -10.49 -1.60
N PRO A 173 20.84 -11.22 -1.85
CA PRO A 173 19.56 -11.02 -1.17
C PRO A 173 19.68 -11.03 0.36
N GLU A 174 20.49 -11.90 0.94
CA GLU A 174 20.70 -11.98 2.39
C GLU A 174 21.33 -10.69 2.93
N THR A 175 22.28 -10.11 2.20
CA THR A 175 22.88 -8.81 2.55
C THR A 175 21.87 -7.68 2.39
N LEU A 176 21.02 -7.72 1.36
CA LEU A 176 19.97 -6.75 1.17
C LEU A 176 18.94 -6.81 2.32
N TYR A 177 18.60 -7.99 2.79
CA TYR A 177 17.71 -8.16 3.95
C TYR A 177 18.34 -7.62 5.24
N GLU A 178 19.66 -7.76 5.40
CA GLU A 178 20.36 -7.14 6.53
C GLU A 178 20.31 -5.61 6.44
N TYR A 179 20.48 -5.03 5.27
CA TYR A 179 20.30 -3.60 5.08
C TYR A 179 18.87 -3.13 5.37
N CYS A 180 17.86 -3.94 5.08
CA CYS A 180 16.49 -3.65 5.46
C CYS A 180 16.30 -3.68 7.00
N ARG A 181 16.98 -4.60 7.73
CA ARG A 181 16.95 -4.59 9.20
C ARG A 181 17.61 -3.35 9.77
N ILE A 182 18.78 -2.96 9.23
CA ILE A 182 19.45 -1.72 9.60
C ILE A 182 18.54 -0.51 9.37
N ALA A 183 17.92 -0.43 8.19
CA ALA A 183 16.98 0.64 7.89
C ALA A 183 15.79 0.64 8.86
N ARG A 184 15.25 -0.53 9.22
CA ARG A 184 14.14 -0.63 10.19
C ARG A 184 14.51 -0.12 11.58
N GLU A 185 15.74 -0.33 12.02
CA GLU A 185 16.23 0.18 13.31
C GLU A 185 16.42 1.69 13.33
N ILE A 186 16.80 2.28 12.19
CA ILE A 186 16.94 3.74 12.03
C ILE A 186 15.57 4.41 11.93
N LEU A 187 14.66 3.83 11.14
CA LEU A 187 13.35 4.39 10.82
C LEU A 187 12.33 4.11 11.93
N THR A 188 12.56 4.75 13.09
CA THR A 188 11.72 4.67 14.29
C THR A 188 11.26 6.07 14.72
N GLY A 189 10.37 6.14 15.72
CA GLY A 189 9.88 7.41 16.23
C GLY A 189 9.20 8.24 15.14
N GLU A 190 9.65 9.45 14.92
CA GLU A 190 9.13 10.39 13.91
C GLU A 190 9.39 9.92 12.48
N HIS A 191 10.45 9.14 12.26
CA HIS A 191 10.78 8.53 10.97
C HIS A 191 10.25 7.11 10.81
N GLY A 192 9.34 6.69 11.67
CA GLY A 192 8.80 5.33 11.72
C GLY A 192 7.89 4.99 10.54
N VAL A 193 8.46 4.80 9.33
CA VAL A 193 7.70 4.37 8.15
C VAL A 193 6.98 3.03 8.38
N GLY A 194 5.86 2.84 7.72
CA GLY A 194 5.06 1.62 7.82
C GLY A 194 5.80 0.38 7.36
N ARG A 195 6.61 0.49 6.31
CA ARG A 195 7.31 -0.65 5.70
C ARG A 195 8.74 -0.31 5.29
N VAL A 196 9.63 -1.30 5.43
CA VAL A 196 10.94 -1.33 4.76
C VAL A 196 10.93 -2.50 3.80
N ILE A 197 11.26 -2.28 2.53
CA ILE A 197 11.09 -3.26 1.47
C ILE A 197 12.42 -3.52 0.75
N ALA A 198 12.81 -4.78 0.68
CA ALA A 198 13.88 -5.24 -0.19
C ALA A 198 13.35 -5.44 -1.63
N ARG A 199 14.06 -4.92 -2.60
CA ARG A 199 13.78 -5.04 -4.04
C ARG A 199 15.01 -5.61 -4.76
N PRO A 200 15.30 -6.91 -4.66
CA PRO A 200 16.34 -7.54 -5.48
C PRO A 200 15.92 -7.54 -6.96
N PHE A 201 16.88 -7.37 -7.86
CA PHE A 201 16.67 -7.45 -9.33
C PHE A 201 17.88 -8.03 -10.06
#